data_ad8d775ead0c8a8676e47eff4da27233
#
_entry.id   ad8d775ead0c8a8676e47eff4da27233
#
_cell.length_a   1.000
_cell.length_b   1.000
_cell.length_c   1.000
_cell.angle_alpha   90.00
_cell.angle_beta   90.00
_cell.angle_gamma   90.00
#
_symmetry.space_group_name_H-M   'P 1'
#
loop_
_entity.id
_entity.type
_entity.pdbx_description
1 polymer ?
#
loop_
_entity_poly.entity_id
_entity_poly.type
_entity_poly.pdbx_seq_one_letter_code
_entity_poly.pdbx_strand_id
1 'polypeptide(L)'
;AAPPSARQALRTLGLAYATVDRERVDLRHEDLRGLTFAGLQGMIDPPKPAAIAAVARCREAGIRTVMVTGDHPDTAQAVAAQLGIAAERVVTGVELAGMDPAALRAAVAEVSVFARVAPEHKQRIAEAFQANGQVVAMTGDGVNDAPALKQADIGVAMGIAGTEVAREAAEMVLADDNFATIVNAVEEGRHAWTNLQKAILYTLPTNAAQALLIMGAILLAALAPVFAARFVLEPVQILWINLIDSILLTLPLMMEPKEPGLLARPPRDPGVRIIDALFLQRVALMGLMIAAPSFLLYHHFGAPAVVAGELVDPLLLTQAQAAAFWVILLTPRRYVPSAPSLHD
;
A
#
# COMPACT_ATOMS: atom_id res chain seq x y z
N ALA A 1 -8.16 39.83 -17.81
CA ALA A 1 -7.14 39.52 -16.80
C ALA A 1 -7.86 39.29 -15.47
N ALA A 2 -7.57 38.21 -14.77
CA ALA A 2 -8.14 37.96 -13.45
C ALA A 2 -7.72 39.05 -12.47
N PRO A 3 -8.61 39.44 -11.54
CA PRO A 3 -8.27 40.44 -10.55
C PRO A 3 -7.08 39.97 -9.69
N PRO A 4 -6.23 40.90 -9.21
CA PRO A 4 -5.04 40.55 -8.40
C PRO A 4 -5.35 39.65 -7.19
N SER A 5 -6.56 39.76 -6.64
CA SER A 5 -7.08 38.96 -5.52
C SER A 5 -7.23 37.46 -5.84
N ALA A 6 -7.58 37.10 -7.07
CA ALA A 6 -7.70 35.67 -7.48
C ALA A 6 -6.34 34.98 -7.54
N ARG A 7 -5.27 35.70 -7.92
CA ARG A 7 -3.89 35.20 -7.91
C ARG A 7 -3.34 34.93 -6.52
N GLN A 8 -4.00 35.47 -5.47
CA GLN A 8 -3.65 35.28 -4.05
C GLN A 8 -4.57 34.27 -3.36
N ALA A 9 -5.37 33.47 -4.12
CA ALA A 9 -6.38 32.55 -3.59
C ALA A 9 -7.45 33.20 -2.71
N LEU A 10 -7.73 34.50 -2.91
CA LEU A 10 -8.72 35.24 -2.14
C LEU A 10 -10.13 35.07 -2.73
N ARG A 11 -11.06 34.57 -1.94
CA ARG A 11 -12.49 34.70 -2.21
C ARG A 11 -12.92 36.14 -1.90
N THR A 12 -13.32 36.88 -2.92
CA THR A 12 -13.58 38.31 -2.78
C THR A 12 -15.08 38.59 -2.70
N LEU A 13 -15.49 39.36 -1.69
CA LEU A 13 -16.82 39.92 -1.56
C LEU A 13 -16.75 41.43 -1.80
N GLY A 14 -17.61 41.94 -2.68
CA GLY A 14 -17.85 43.34 -2.84
C GLY A 14 -18.87 43.82 -1.79
N LEU A 15 -18.52 44.88 -1.05
CA LEU A 15 -19.40 45.48 -0.08
C LEU A 15 -19.91 46.83 -0.62
N ALA A 16 -21.20 47.07 -0.51
CA ALA A 16 -21.82 48.33 -0.88
C ALA A 16 -22.90 48.71 0.15
N TYR A 17 -23.15 49.97 0.30
CA TYR A 17 -24.18 50.46 1.20
C TYR A 17 -25.06 51.51 0.51
N ALA A 18 -26.28 51.68 1.06
CA ALA A 18 -27.15 52.79 0.75
C ALA A 18 -27.68 53.39 2.06
N THR A 19 -27.91 54.67 2.07
CA THR A 19 -28.61 55.36 3.17
C THR A 19 -30.11 55.30 2.89
N VAL A 20 -30.87 54.80 3.85
CA VAL A 20 -32.35 54.74 3.80
C VAL A 20 -32.90 55.59 4.94
N ASP A 21 -34.14 56.11 4.76
CA ASP A 21 -34.81 56.93 5.82
C ASP A 21 -35.05 56.06 7.07
N ARG A 22 -34.95 56.69 8.24
CA ARG A 22 -34.98 56.06 9.57
C ARG A 22 -36.29 55.33 9.89
N GLU A 23 -37.38 55.72 9.21
CA GLU A 23 -38.70 55.09 9.39
C GLU A 23 -38.96 53.85 8.58
N ARG A 24 -37.99 53.43 7.72
CA ARG A 24 -38.15 52.30 6.84
C ARG A 24 -37.67 51.01 7.53
N VAL A 25 -38.64 50.18 7.91
CA VAL A 25 -38.41 48.96 8.68
C VAL A 25 -38.11 47.74 7.75
N ASP A 26 -38.65 47.77 6.51
CA ASP A 26 -38.50 46.68 5.55
C ASP A 26 -37.67 47.09 4.34
N LEU A 27 -36.55 46.35 4.10
CA LEU A 27 -35.72 46.48 2.90
C LEU A 27 -36.20 45.52 1.84
N ARG A 28 -36.50 46.04 0.63
CA ARG A 28 -36.89 45.24 -0.54
C ARG A 28 -35.78 45.22 -1.58
N HIS A 29 -35.82 44.28 -2.47
CA HIS A 29 -34.82 44.14 -3.56
C HIS A 29 -34.74 45.41 -4.45
N GLU A 30 -35.84 46.15 -4.53
CA GLU A 30 -35.94 47.42 -5.25
C GLU A 30 -35.13 48.56 -4.60
N ASP A 31 -34.84 48.45 -3.32
CA ASP A 31 -34.06 49.41 -2.53
C ASP A 31 -32.54 49.28 -2.74
N LEU A 32 -32.13 48.21 -3.40
CA LEU A 32 -30.73 47.97 -3.76
C LEU A 32 -30.27 48.78 -4.99
N ARG A 33 -30.85 49.93 -5.21
CA ARG A 33 -30.46 50.88 -6.28
C ARG A 33 -29.66 52.04 -5.71
N GLY A 34 -28.69 52.52 -6.51
CA GLY A 34 -27.87 53.66 -6.08
C GLY A 34 -26.89 53.31 -4.94
N LEU A 35 -26.47 52.09 -4.86
CA LEU A 35 -25.52 51.64 -3.86
C LEU A 35 -24.17 52.33 -4.01
N THR A 36 -23.60 52.80 -2.92
CA THR A 36 -22.24 53.32 -2.84
C THR A 36 -21.28 52.15 -2.55
N PHE A 37 -20.32 51.93 -3.41
CA PHE A 37 -19.30 50.90 -3.21
C PHE A 37 -18.45 51.23 -1.98
N ALA A 38 -18.42 50.33 -1.00
CA ALA A 38 -17.68 50.52 0.26
C ALA A 38 -16.29 49.91 0.22
N GLY A 39 -16.09 48.86 -0.61
CA GLY A 39 -14.82 48.20 -0.70
C GLY A 39 -14.93 46.72 -1.05
N LEU A 40 -13.77 46.07 -1.10
CA LEU A 40 -13.63 44.61 -1.27
C LEU A 40 -13.09 43.99 0.00
N GLN A 41 -13.70 42.89 0.41
CA GLN A 41 -13.18 42.04 1.48
C GLN A 41 -12.67 40.74 0.85
N GLY A 42 -11.37 40.44 1.01
CA GLY A 42 -10.76 39.18 0.61
C GLY A 42 -10.74 38.18 1.78
N MET A 43 -11.20 36.98 1.53
CA MET A 43 -11.12 35.87 2.47
C MET A 43 -10.18 34.78 1.91
N ILE A 44 -9.30 34.23 2.72
CA ILE A 44 -8.42 33.13 2.38
C ILE A 44 -8.61 31.99 3.38
N ASP A 45 -8.67 30.78 2.88
CA ASP A 45 -8.54 29.57 3.68
C ASP A 45 -7.21 28.92 3.30
N PRO A 46 -6.13 29.19 4.06
CA PRO A 46 -4.81 28.71 3.70
C PRO A 46 -4.70 27.21 3.93
N PRO A 47 -3.90 26.49 3.11
CA PRO A 47 -3.62 25.09 3.35
C PRO A 47 -3.04 24.85 4.75
N LYS A 48 -3.51 23.80 5.41
CA LYS A 48 -2.95 23.38 6.71
C LYS A 48 -1.46 23.08 6.57
N PRO A 49 -0.58 23.53 7.48
CA PRO A 49 0.87 23.25 7.41
C PRO A 49 1.18 21.75 7.33
N ALA A 50 0.38 20.91 8.01
CA ALA A 50 0.50 19.45 7.93
C ALA A 50 0.24 18.91 6.52
N ALA A 51 -0.68 19.52 5.75
CA ALA A 51 -0.96 19.11 4.37
C ALA A 51 0.21 19.48 3.44
N ILE A 52 0.83 20.64 3.63
CA ILE A 52 2.03 21.04 2.85
C ILE A 52 3.16 20.05 3.07
N ALA A 53 3.45 19.71 4.33
CA ALA A 53 4.48 18.74 4.68
C ALA A 53 4.16 17.33 4.12
N ALA A 54 2.89 16.94 4.15
CA ALA A 54 2.45 15.64 3.63
C ALA A 54 2.61 15.55 2.11
N VAL A 55 2.24 16.59 1.35
CA VAL A 55 2.45 16.63 -0.11
C VAL A 55 3.94 16.56 -0.46
N ALA A 56 4.81 17.24 0.29
CA ALA A 56 6.26 17.12 0.10
C ALA A 56 6.75 15.68 0.33
N ARG A 57 6.31 15.02 1.40
CA ARG A 57 6.61 13.61 1.68
C ARG A 57 6.06 12.66 0.62
N CYS A 58 4.85 12.90 0.09
CA CYS A 58 4.31 12.14 -1.04
C CYS A 58 5.25 12.22 -2.26
N ARG A 59 5.72 13.41 -2.58
CA ARG A 59 6.64 13.63 -3.71
C ARG A 59 7.97 12.90 -3.50
N GLU A 60 8.54 12.94 -2.29
CA GLU A 60 9.75 12.18 -1.93
C GLU A 60 9.53 10.67 -2.04
N ALA A 61 8.31 10.22 -1.74
CA ALA A 61 7.89 8.82 -1.86
C ALA A 61 7.59 8.38 -3.31
N GLY A 62 7.75 9.28 -4.30
CA GLY A 62 7.39 9.01 -5.69
C GLY A 62 5.88 8.97 -5.95
N ILE A 63 5.08 9.52 -5.05
CA ILE A 63 3.62 9.58 -5.16
C ILE A 63 3.22 10.95 -5.69
N ARG A 64 2.55 10.96 -6.83
CA ARG A 64 2.02 12.18 -7.42
C ARG A 64 0.73 12.60 -6.73
N THR A 65 0.71 13.81 -6.17
CA THR A 65 -0.50 14.40 -5.61
C THR A 65 -1.24 15.20 -6.68
N VAL A 66 -2.54 14.96 -6.80
CA VAL A 66 -3.42 15.61 -7.77
C VAL A 66 -4.53 16.32 -7.02
N MET A 67 -4.79 17.59 -7.38
CA MET A 67 -5.88 18.38 -6.82
C MET A 67 -7.09 18.33 -7.74
N VAL A 68 -8.23 17.89 -7.20
CA VAL A 68 -9.53 17.85 -7.90
C VAL A 68 -10.53 18.64 -7.06
N THR A 69 -10.94 19.82 -7.55
CA THR A 69 -11.77 20.76 -6.76
C THR A 69 -12.92 21.35 -7.56
N GLY A 70 -13.98 21.75 -6.87
CA GLY A 70 -15.07 22.57 -7.41
C GLY A 70 -14.74 24.07 -7.51
N ASP A 71 -13.61 24.52 -6.97
CA ASP A 71 -13.20 25.92 -6.92
C ASP A 71 -12.86 26.49 -8.30
N HIS A 72 -12.74 27.83 -8.35
CA HIS A 72 -12.31 28.55 -9.53
C HIS A 72 -10.86 28.17 -9.92
N PRO A 73 -10.53 28.07 -11.23
CA PRO A 73 -9.20 27.69 -11.68
C PRO A 73 -8.06 28.51 -11.06
N ASP A 74 -8.21 29.83 -10.98
CA ASP A 74 -7.17 30.69 -10.40
C ASP A 74 -6.95 30.42 -8.90
N THR A 75 -8.03 30.14 -8.15
CA THR A 75 -7.96 29.75 -6.74
C THR A 75 -7.30 28.38 -6.60
N ALA A 76 -7.72 27.40 -7.39
CA ALA A 76 -7.15 26.06 -7.39
C ALA A 76 -5.66 26.10 -7.70
N GLN A 77 -5.24 26.87 -8.70
CA GLN A 77 -3.85 27.06 -9.06
C GLN A 77 -3.02 27.67 -7.93
N ALA A 78 -3.54 28.72 -7.28
CA ALA A 78 -2.86 29.39 -6.18
C ALA A 78 -2.71 28.48 -4.94
N VAL A 79 -3.75 27.70 -4.59
CA VAL A 79 -3.70 26.73 -3.48
C VAL A 79 -2.77 25.59 -3.81
N ALA A 80 -2.81 25.06 -5.04
CA ALA A 80 -1.91 23.98 -5.49
C ALA A 80 -0.44 24.42 -5.40
N ALA A 81 -0.13 25.65 -5.82
CA ALA A 81 1.22 26.20 -5.70
C ALA A 81 1.69 26.31 -4.25
N GLN A 82 0.81 26.71 -3.31
CA GLN A 82 1.12 26.75 -1.87
C GLN A 82 1.37 25.35 -1.29
N LEU A 83 0.68 24.32 -1.81
CA LEU A 83 0.88 22.93 -1.44
C LEU A 83 2.12 22.29 -2.10
N GLY A 84 2.75 22.96 -3.06
CA GLY A 84 3.86 22.41 -3.83
C GLY A 84 3.42 21.38 -4.88
N ILE A 85 2.16 21.43 -5.31
CA ILE A 85 1.62 20.64 -6.43
C ILE A 85 1.90 21.39 -7.73
N ALA A 86 2.36 20.69 -8.77
CA ALA A 86 2.59 21.26 -10.10
C ALA A 86 1.28 21.86 -10.65
N ALA A 87 1.28 23.17 -10.90
CA ALA A 87 0.09 23.93 -11.26
C ALA A 87 0.30 24.81 -12.52
N GLU A 88 1.24 24.42 -13.39
CA GLU A 88 1.52 25.12 -14.65
C GLU A 88 0.32 25.08 -15.59
N ARG A 89 -0.44 23.98 -15.55
CA ARG A 89 -1.67 23.79 -16.31
C ARG A 89 -2.80 23.37 -15.39
N VAL A 90 -3.95 24.03 -15.55
CA VAL A 90 -5.20 23.68 -14.89
C VAL A 90 -6.20 23.26 -15.93
N VAL A 91 -6.87 22.13 -15.76
CA VAL A 91 -7.96 21.67 -16.63
C VAL A 91 -9.28 21.91 -15.92
N THR A 92 -10.24 22.50 -16.62
CA THR A 92 -11.56 22.84 -16.09
C THR A 92 -12.58 21.74 -16.35
N GLY A 93 -13.67 21.72 -15.53
CA GLY A 93 -14.79 20.78 -15.72
C GLY A 93 -15.44 20.90 -17.12
N VAL A 94 -15.44 22.11 -17.71
CA VAL A 94 -15.95 22.32 -19.08
C VAL A 94 -15.06 21.63 -20.12
N GLU A 95 -13.75 21.79 -19.98
CA GLU A 95 -12.77 21.09 -20.84
C GLU A 95 -12.88 19.57 -20.68
N LEU A 96 -13.00 19.08 -19.42
CA LEU A 96 -13.17 17.65 -19.12
C LEU A 96 -14.42 17.06 -19.79
N ALA A 97 -15.52 17.82 -19.81
CA ALA A 97 -16.77 17.37 -20.43
C ALA A 97 -16.63 17.15 -21.95
N GLY A 98 -15.76 17.93 -22.60
CA GLY A 98 -15.47 17.84 -24.04
C GLY A 98 -14.40 16.81 -24.41
N MET A 99 -13.68 16.22 -23.43
CA MET A 99 -12.62 15.25 -23.68
C MET A 99 -13.17 13.84 -23.90
N ASP A 100 -12.74 13.18 -24.93
CA ASP A 100 -12.90 11.75 -25.10
C ASP A 100 -11.95 10.98 -24.14
N PRO A 101 -12.13 9.66 -23.95
CA PRO A 101 -11.28 8.89 -23.03
C PRO A 101 -9.78 8.93 -23.36
N ALA A 102 -9.41 9.03 -24.62
CA ALA A 102 -8.00 9.08 -25.03
C ALA A 102 -7.36 10.44 -24.70
N ALA A 103 -8.08 11.54 -24.98
CA ALA A 103 -7.67 12.89 -24.64
C ALA A 103 -7.56 13.07 -23.10
N LEU A 104 -8.50 12.51 -22.34
CA LEU A 104 -8.47 12.55 -20.88
C LEU A 104 -7.26 11.77 -20.32
N ARG A 105 -6.95 10.60 -20.88
CA ARG A 105 -5.76 9.82 -20.48
C ARG A 105 -4.46 10.58 -20.74
N ALA A 106 -4.36 11.29 -21.86
CA ALA A 106 -3.22 12.16 -22.16
C ALA A 106 -3.16 13.34 -21.17
N ALA A 107 -4.30 13.99 -20.90
CA ALA A 107 -4.37 15.11 -19.97
C ALA A 107 -3.96 14.75 -18.54
N VAL A 108 -4.44 13.63 -18.00
CA VAL A 108 -4.09 13.19 -16.63
C VAL A 108 -2.61 12.81 -16.48
N ALA A 109 -1.92 12.45 -17.58
CA ALA A 109 -0.48 12.18 -17.54
C ALA A 109 0.33 13.43 -17.19
N GLU A 110 -0.11 14.63 -17.64
CA GLU A 110 0.62 15.89 -17.51
C GLU A 110 0.06 16.81 -16.43
N VAL A 111 -1.27 16.81 -16.23
CA VAL A 111 -1.98 17.79 -15.40
C VAL A 111 -2.20 17.28 -14.00
N SER A 112 -1.87 18.10 -12.98
CA SER A 112 -2.06 17.78 -11.57
C SER A 112 -3.15 18.62 -10.89
N VAL A 113 -3.80 19.55 -11.62
CA VAL A 113 -4.86 20.42 -11.06
C VAL A 113 -6.09 20.40 -11.96
N PHE A 114 -7.22 19.98 -11.39
CA PHE A 114 -8.53 19.95 -12.05
C PHE A 114 -9.49 20.84 -11.26
N ALA A 115 -10.04 21.86 -11.91
CA ALA A 115 -10.87 22.90 -11.27
C ALA A 115 -12.30 22.92 -11.84
N ARG A 116 -13.27 23.44 -11.08
CA ARG A 116 -14.69 23.45 -11.48
C ARG A 116 -15.21 22.07 -11.87
N VAL A 117 -14.77 21.04 -11.14
CA VAL A 117 -15.04 19.64 -11.44
C VAL A 117 -16.41 19.25 -10.85
N ALA A 118 -17.27 18.66 -11.68
CA ALA A 118 -18.52 18.04 -11.24
C ALA A 118 -18.23 16.62 -10.67
N PRO A 119 -19.13 16.07 -9.83
CA PRO A 119 -18.93 14.75 -9.21
C PRO A 119 -18.59 13.62 -10.20
N GLU A 120 -19.28 13.56 -11.32
CA GLU A 120 -19.05 12.58 -12.39
C GLU A 120 -17.67 12.68 -13.02
N HIS A 121 -17.08 13.86 -13.04
CA HIS A 121 -15.73 14.06 -13.55
C HIS A 121 -14.67 13.45 -12.63
N LYS A 122 -14.90 13.44 -11.31
CA LYS A 122 -13.97 12.85 -10.35
C LYS A 122 -13.75 11.35 -10.63
N GLN A 123 -14.83 10.63 -10.90
CA GLN A 123 -14.77 9.22 -11.29
C GLN A 123 -14.00 9.04 -12.60
N ARG A 124 -14.32 9.82 -13.64
CA ARG A 124 -13.63 9.76 -14.94
C ARG A 124 -12.12 10.04 -14.83
N ILE A 125 -11.73 10.97 -13.96
CA ILE A 125 -10.31 11.25 -13.69
C ILE A 125 -9.63 10.03 -13.07
N ALA A 126 -10.23 9.39 -12.06
CA ALA A 126 -9.71 8.18 -11.45
C ALA A 126 -9.56 7.04 -12.48
N GLU A 127 -10.59 6.79 -13.28
CA GLU A 127 -10.56 5.80 -14.37
C GLU A 127 -9.44 6.06 -15.39
N ALA A 128 -9.21 7.33 -15.73
CA ALA A 128 -8.15 7.70 -16.68
C ALA A 128 -6.75 7.44 -16.11
N PHE A 129 -6.51 7.70 -14.83
CA PHE A 129 -5.26 7.34 -14.15
C PHE A 129 -5.06 5.82 -14.11
N GLN A 130 -6.10 5.06 -13.74
CA GLN A 130 -6.09 3.59 -13.73
C GLN A 130 -5.81 3.02 -15.12
N ALA A 131 -6.43 3.58 -16.16
CA ALA A 131 -6.20 3.18 -17.53
C ALA A 131 -4.76 3.45 -18.03
N ASN A 132 -4.04 4.37 -17.37
CA ASN A 132 -2.61 4.58 -17.56
C ASN A 132 -1.73 3.66 -16.69
N GLY A 133 -2.32 2.66 -16.00
CA GLY A 133 -1.61 1.69 -15.17
C GLY A 133 -1.19 2.23 -13.79
N GLN A 134 -1.76 3.35 -13.35
CA GLN A 134 -1.47 3.92 -12.04
C GLN A 134 -2.45 3.41 -10.98
N VAL A 135 -1.94 3.19 -9.77
CA VAL A 135 -2.77 2.90 -8.58
C VAL A 135 -3.24 4.23 -8.00
N VAL A 136 -4.54 4.40 -7.88
CA VAL A 136 -5.20 5.65 -7.49
C VAL A 136 -5.75 5.55 -6.08
N ALA A 137 -5.28 6.43 -5.19
CA ALA A 137 -5.94 6.70 -3.93
C ALA A 137 -6.79 7.98 -4.07
N MET A 138 -8.07 7.90 -3.77
CA MET A 138 -9.01 9.03 -3.86
C MET A 138 -9.46 9.43 -2.46
N THR A 139 -9.38 10.73 -2.13
CA THR A 139 -9.90 11.26 -0.87
C THR A 139 -11.19 12.02 -1.09
N GLY A 140 -12.15 11.87 -0.18
CA GLY A 140 -13.42 12.59 -0.24
C GLY A 140 -14.14 12.62 1.11
N ASP A 141 -15.08 13.57 1.26
CA ASP A 141 -15.86 13.74 2.48
C ASP A 141 -17.37 13.81 2.22
N GLY A 142 -17.78 14.06 0.98
CA GLY A 142 -19.16 14.27 0.59
C GLY A 142 -19.86 13.07 -0.07
N VAL A 143 -21.18 13.13 -0.07
CA VAL A 143 -22.02 12.16 -0.82
C VAL A 143 -21.64 12.11 -2.31
N ASN A 144 -21.26 13.26 -2.85
CA ASN A 144 -20.85 13.42 -4.25
C ASN A 144 -19.52 12.75 -4.59
N ASP A 145 -18.73 12.39 -3.58
CA ASP A 145 -17.43 11.73 -3.75
C ASP A 145 -17.56 10.20 -3.74
N ALA A 146 -18.64 9.66 -3.21
CA ALA A 146 -18.83 8.22 -3.03
C ALA A 146 -18.62 7.39 -4.32
N PRO A 147 -19.12 7.79 -5.52
CA PRO A 147 -18.82 7.06 -6.74
C PRO A 147 -17.33 7.04 -7.09
N ALA A 148 -16.61 8.15 -6.88
CA ALA A 148 -15.19 8.24 -7.16
C ALA A 148 -14.33 7.51 -6.10
N LEU A 149 -14.75 7.53 -4.82
CA LEU A 149 -14.13 6.74 -3.76
C LEU A 149 -14.21 5.25 -4.06
N LYS A 150 -15.39 4.77 -4.47
CA LYS A 150 -15.61 3.37 -4.82
C LYS A 150 -14.87 2.95 -6.10
N GLN A 151 -14.66 3.87 -7.05
CA GLN A 151 -13.96 3.60 -8.30
C GLN A 151 -12.45 3.53 -8.13
N ALA A 152 -11.89 4.29 -7.22
CA ALA A 152 -10.45 4.30 -6.94
C ALA A 152 -9.96 2.92 -6.48
N ASP A 153 -8.65 2.66 -6.60
CA ASP A 153 -8.05 1.44 -6.05
C ASP A 153 -8.04 1.48 -4.51
N ILE A 154 -8.03 2.68 -3.94
CA ILE A 154 -8.14 2.92 -2.50
C ILE A 154 -8.99 4.17 -2.28
N GLY A 155 -10.24 4.03 -1.88
CA GLY A 155 -11.08 5.12 -1.40
C GLY A 155 -10.74 5.49 0.03
N VAL A 156 -10.56 6.78 0.32
CA VAL A 156 -10.22 7.30 1.64
C VAL A 156 -11.23 8.36 2.05
N ALA A 157 -12.08 8.07 3.04
CA ALA A 157 -13.05 9.02 3.56
C ALA A 157 -12.56 9.73 4.82
N MET A 158 -13.04 10.96 5.02
CA MET A 158 -12.86 11.69 6.27
C MET A 158 -13.77 11.10 7.36
N GLY A 159 -13.25 10.90 8.57
CA GLY A 159 -13.97 10.23 9.65
C GLY A 159 -14.86 11.19 10.44
N ILE A 160 -14.42 12.45 10.63
CA ILE A 160 -15.13 13.49 11.40
C ILE A 160 -16.05 14.30 10.46
N ALA A 161 -15.48 14.88 9.40
CA ALA A 161 -16.21 15.69 8.43
C ALA A 161 -16.95 14.87 7.38
N GLY A 162 -16.55 13.61 7.16
CA GLY A 162 -17.10 12.76 6.12
C GLY A 162 -18.54 12.33 6.40
N THR A 163 -19.35 12.31 5.34
CA THR A 163 -20.71 11.76 5.40
C THR A 163 -20.69 10.25 5.56
N GLU A 164 -21.79 9.66 6.09
CA GLU A 164 -21.95 8.20 6.20
C GLU A 164 -21.75 7.51 4.85
N VAL A 165 -22.36 8.08 3.79
CA VAL A 165 -22.25 7.54 2.43
C VAL A 165 -20.80 7.52 1.93
N ALA A 166 -20.00 8.56 2.22
CA ALA A 166 -18.59 8.59 1.86
C ALA A 166 -17.79 7.53 2.64
N ARG A 167 -18.08 7.38 3.96
CA ARG A 167 -17.43 6.35 4.80
C ARG A 167 -17.76 4.93 4.37
N GLU A 168 -19.01 4.66 3.99
CA GLU A 168 -19.42 3.34 3.49
C GLU A 168 -18.85 3.02 2.10
N ALA A 169 -18.58 4.04 1.27
CA ALA A 169 -18.00 3.87 -0.06
C ALA A 169 -16.47 3.68 -0.05
N ALA A 170 -15.80 4.02 1.05
CA ALA A 170 -14.35 4.02 1.15
C ALA A 170 -13.80 2.76 1.83
N GLU A 171 -12.62 2.29 1.39
CA GLU A 171 -11.89 1.19 2.04
C GLU A 171 -11.16 1.65 3.31
N MET A 172 -10.86 2.94 3.42
CA MET A 172 -10.13 3.53 4.54
C MET A 172 -10.85 4.76 5.07
N VAL A 173 -10.89 4.92 6.39
CA VAL A 173 -11.46 6.09 7.06
C VAL A 173 -10.40 6.77 7.92
N LEU A 174 -10.17 8.07 7.70
CA LEU A 174 -9.24 8.88 8.48
C LEU A 174 -9.91 9.40 9.75
N ALA A 175 -9.61 8.81 10.88
CA ALA A 175 -10.22 9.17 12.16
C ALA A 175 -9.92 10.61 12.62
N ASP A 176 -8.84 11.22 12.12
CA ASP A 176 -8.35 12.56 12.49
C ASP A 176 -8.55 13.60 11.39
N ASP A 177 -9.17 13.25 10.28
CA ASP A 177 -9.33 14.09 9.08
C ASP A 177 -8.03 14.78 8.61
N ASN A 178 -6.90 14.09 8.84
CA ASN A 178 -5.59 14.66 8.53
C ASN A 178 -4.96 13.95 7.32
N PHE A 179 -4.76 14.67 6.23
CA PHE A 179 -4.10 14.16 5.03
C PHE A 179 -2.70 13.59 5.31
N ALA A 180 -1.98 14.09 6.31
CA ALA A 180 -0.67 13.57 6.69
C ALA A 180 -0.73 12.09 7.16
N THR A 181 -1.85 11.65 7.69
CA THR A 181 -2.07 10.27 8.12
C THR A 181 -2.07 9.29 6.95
N ILE A 182 -2.47 9.73 5.74
CA ILE A 182 -2.36 8.92 4.51
C ILE A 182 -0.90 8.59 4.21
N VAL A 183 0.00 9.55 4.35
CA VAL A 183 1.44 9.34 4.10
C VAL A 183 2.02 8.33 5.09
N ASN A 184 1.60 8.41 6.36
CA ASN A 184 1.99 7.42 7.36
C ASN A 184 1.42 6.03 7.03
N ALA A 185 0.18 5.95 6.54
CA ALA A 185 -0.42 4.68 6.09
C ALA A 185 0.36 4.06 4.90
N VAL A 186 0.83 4.88 3.96
CA VAL A 186 1.70 4.42 2.86
C VAL A 186 3.01 3.87 3.40
N GLU A 187 3.63 4.55 4.36
CA GLU A 187 4.88 4.11 4.99
C GLU A 187 4.69 2.78 5.73
N GLU A 188 3.60 2.65 6.52
CA GLU A 188 3.24 1.39 7.19
C GLU A 188 2.93 0.26 6.20
N GLY A 189 2.23 0.57 5.10
CA GLY A 189 1.97 -0.40 4.04
C GLY A 189 3.24 -0.92 3.38
N ARG A 190 4.22 -0.06 3.10
CA ARG A 190 5.54 -0.46 2.59
C ARG A 190 6.30 -1.31 3.60
N HIS A 191 6.23 -0.97 4.88
CA HIS A 191 6.83 -1.73 5.96
C HIS A 191 6.20 -3.13 6.09
N ALA A 192 4.88 -3.20 6.16
CA ALA A 192 4.15 -4.46 6.23
C ALA A 192 4.45 -5.37 5.02
N TRP A 193 4.54 -4.78 3.82
CA TRP A 193 4.92 -5.50 2.61
C TRP A 193 6.31 -6.10 2.68
N THR A 194 7.31 -5.33 3.13
CA THR A 194 8.69 -5.80 3.28
C THR A 194 8.77 -6.96 4.28
N ASN A 195 8.09 -6.83 5.42
CA ASN A 195 8.07 -7.89 6.43
C ASN A 195 7.33 -9.13 5.94
N LEU A 196 6.24 -8.96 5.18
CA LEU A 196 5.53 -10.09 4.54
C LEU A 196 6.45 -10.83 3.55
N GLN A 197 7.21 -10.12 2.71
CA GLN A 197 8.16 -10.73 1.80
C GLN A 197 9.23 -11.53 2.54
N LYS A 198 9.78 -10.98 3.62
CA LYS A 198 10.76 -11.69 4.48
C LYS A 198 10.14 -12.95 5.09
N ALA A 199 8.92 -12.86 5.60
CA ALA A 199 8.20 -14.00 6.17
C ALA A 199 7.96 -15.13 5.14
N ILE A 200 7.53 -14.77 3.94
CA ILE A 200 7.31 -15.73 2.84
C ILE A 200 8.62 -16.37 2.40
N LEU A 201 9.68 -15.56 2.22
CA LEU A 201 11.01 -16.04 1.82
C LEU A 201 11.62 -16.98 2.86
N TYR A 202 11.26 -16.84 4.10
CA TYR A 202 11.67 -17.73 5.19
C TYR A 202 10.83 -19.03 5.25
N THR A 203 9.50 -18.89 5.24
CA THR A 203 8.59 -20.02 5.47
C THR A 203 8.53 -20.99 4.28
N LEU A 204 8.58 -20.48 3.05
CA LEU A 204 8.40 -21.31 1.87
C LEU A 204 9.54 -22.34 1.64
N PRO A 205 10.83 -22.00 1.81
CA PRO A 205 11.92 -22.96 1.74
C PRO A 205 11.86 -24.05 2.82
N THR A 206 11.45 -23.71 4.03
CA THR A 206 11.30 -24.69 5.13
C THR A 206 10.22 -25.70 4.79
N ASN A 207 9.06 -25.24 4.29
CA ASN A 207 7.98 -26.10 3.85
C ASN A 207 8.38 -26.95 2.62
N ALA A 208 9.13 -26.37 1.67
CA ALA A 208 9.66 -27.11 0.53
C ALA A 208 10.64 -28.23 0.98
N ALA A 209 11.50 -27.96 1.95
CA ALA A 209 12.39 -28.95 2.53
C ALA A 209 11.61 -30.11 3.18
N GLN A 210 10.56 -29.81 3.95
CA GLN A 210 9.70 -30.83 4.56
C GLN A 210 9.02 -31.70 3.48
N ALA A 211 8.48 -31.06 2.44
CA ALA A 211 7.88 -31.77 1.31
C ALA A 211 8.89 -32.68 0.59
N LEU A 212 10.12 -32.15 0.33
CA LEU A 212 11.20 -32.95 -0.27
C LEU A 212 11.60 -34.14 0.60
N LEU A 213 11.62 -33.97 1.93
CA LEU A 213 11.95 -35.08 2.85
C LEU A 213 10.89 -36.18 2.83
N ILE A 214 9.62 -35.84 2.80
CA ILE A 214 8.54 -36.82 2.70
C ILE A 214 8.54 -37.49 1.35
N MET A 215 8.53 -36.72 0.27
CA MET A 215 8.52 -37.25 -1.10
C MET A 215 9.78 -38.06 -1.39
N GLY A 216 10.95 -37.55 -1.00
CA GLY A 216 12.22 -38.20 -1.17
C GLY A 216 12.33 -39.53 -0.38
N ALA A 217 11.82 -39.57 0.85
CA ALA A 217 11.79 -40.80 1.63
C ALA A 217 10.95 -41.90 0.94
N ILE A 218 9.78 -41.52 0.40
CA ILE A 218 8.93 -42.46 -0.35
C ILE A 218 9.66 -43.00 -1.61
N LEU A 219 10.31 -42.11 -2.37
CA LEU A 219 11.05 -42.51 -3.57
C LEU A 219 12.30 -43.35 -3.26
N LEU A 220 13.01 -43.01 -2.18
CA LEU A 220 14.22 -43.71 -1.77
C LEU A 220 13.94 -45.01 -1.01
N ALA A 221 12.71 -45.25 -0.56
CA ALA A 221 12.32 -46.48 0.15
C ALA A 221 12.60 -47.75 -0.65
N ALA A 222 12.52 -47.70 -1.98
CA ALA A 222 12.87 -48.82 -2.89
C ALA A 222 14.38 -49.04 -3.01
N LEU A 223 15.22 -48.05 -2.72
CA LEU A 223 16.68 -48.09 -2.91
C LEU A 223 17.43 -48.32 -1.60
N ALA A 224 16.89 -47.87 -0.50
CA ALA A 224 17.52 -47.96 0.83
C ALA A 224 16.49 -48.37 1.90
N PRO A 225 16.60 -49.54 2.53
CA PRO A 225 15.60 -50.07 3.45
C PRO A 225 15.32 -49.20 4.67
N VAL A 226 16.26 -48.33 5.07
CA VAL A 226 16.08 -47.40 6.18
C VAL A 226 14.92 -46.40 5.95
N PHE A 227 14.68 -45.98 4.69
CA PHE A 227 13.57 -45.10 4.34
C PHE A 227 12.22 -45.85 4.28
N ALA A 228 12.24 -47.16 4.05
CA ALA A 228 11.04 -48.00 4.15
C ALA A 228 10.66 -48.31 5.59
N ALA A 229 11.66 -48.42 6.50
CA ALA A 229 11.44 -48.76 7.88
C ALA A 229 10.71 -47.65 8.68
N ARG A 230 11.04 -46.36 8.40
CA ARG A 230 10.43 -45.24 9.04
C ARG A 230 10.68 -43.94 8.23
N PHE A 231 9.73 -42.97 8.30
CA PHE A 231 9.92 -41.69 7.68
C PHE A 231 11.04 -40.87 8.35
N VAL A 232 11.71 -40.03 7.57
CA VAL A 232 12.74 -39.09 8.07
C VAL A 232 12.16 -38.12 9.12
N LEU A 233 10.92 -37.72 8.91
CA LEU A 233 10.14 -36.88 9.84
C LEU A 233 8.77 -37.52 10.06
N GLU A 234 8.39 -37.64 11.31
CA GLU A 234 7.04 -38.02 11.70
C GLU A 234 6.07 -36.83 11.60
N PRO A 235 4.77 -37.04 11.35
CA PRO A 235 3.78 -35.98 11.27
C PRO A 235 3.77 -35.04 12.48
N VAL A 236 3.99 -35.59 13.69
CA VAL A 236 4.07 -34.78 14.92
C VAL A 236 5.29 -33.87 14.92
N GLN A 237 6.43 -34.33 14.40
CA GLN A 237 7.65 -33.51 14.26
C GLN A 237 7.45 -32.37 13.27
N ILE A 238 6.77 -32.63 12.15
CA ILE A 238 6.42 -31.58 11.15
C ILE A 238 5.53 -30.52 11.79
N LEU A 239 4.53 -30.95 12.56
CA LEU A 239 3.65 -30.03 13.30
C LEU A 239 4.43 -29.15 14.27
N TRP A 240 5.38 -29.73 15.01
CA TRP A 240 6.25 -29.01 15.94
C TRP A 240 7.16 -28.02 15.21
N ILE A 241 7.78 -28.39 14.09
CA ILE A 241 8.60 -27.49 13.29
C ILE A 241 7.76 -26.27 12.84
N ASN A 242 6.60 -26.53 12.26
CA ASN A 242 5.72 -25.45 11.78
C ASN A 242 5.23 -24.53 12.91
N LEU A 243 4.94 -25.08 14.08
CA LEU A 243 4.56 -24.29 15.25
C LEU A 243 5.72 -23.38 15.72
N ILE A 244 6.93 -23.95 15.82
CA ILE A 244 8.12 -23.20 16.24
C ILE A 244 8.48 -22.14 15.22
N ASP A 245 8.47 -22.47 13.93
CA ASP A 245 8.77 -21.54 12.84
C ASP A 245 7.75 -20.39 12.81
N SER A 246 6.46 -20.66 12.99
CA SER A 246 5.42 -19.65 13.00
C SER A 246 5.51 -18.71 14.21
N ILE A 247 5.72 -19.25 15.41
CA ILE A 247 5.69 -18.44 16.65
C ILE A 247 7.03 -17.77 16.91
N LEU A 248 8.15 -18.51 16.81
CA LEU A 248 9.47 -18.02 17.24
C LEU A 248 10.24 -17.30 16.15
N LEU A 249 9.88 -17.47 14.88
CA LEU A 249 10.63 -16.92 13.75
C LEU A 249 9.78 -16.03 12.86
N THR A 250 8.65 -16.49 12.37
CA THR A 250 7.81 -15.70 11.45
C THR A 250 7.18 -14.50 12.16
N LEU A 251 6.65 -14.68 13.38
CA LEU A 251 6.04 -13.59 14.13
C LEU A 251 7.03 -12.45 14.46
N PRO A 252 8.24 -12.71 15.00
CA PRO A 252 9.25 -11.65 15.18
C PRO A 252 9.66 -10.96 13.87
N LEU A 253 9.77 -11.68 12.74
CA LEU A 253 10.07 -11.06 11.43
C LEU A 253 8.99 -10.09 10.99
N MET A 254 7.72 -10.42 11.25
CA MET A 254 6.60 -9.52 10.94
C MET A 254 6.55 -8.28 11.86
N MET A 255 7.18 -8.36 13.03
CA MET A 255 7.26 -7.28 14.01
C MET A 255 8.62 -6.53 13.96
N GLU A 256 9.44 -6.79 12.95
CA GLU A 256 10.72 -6.11 12.78
C GLU A 256 10.53 -4.60 12.64
N PRO A 257 11.38 -3.75 13.22
CA PRO A 257 11.26 -2.29 13.09
C PRO A 257 11.45 -1.83 11.64
N LYS A 258 10.89 -0.67 11.34
CA LYS A 258 10.97 -0.07 10.00
C LYS A 258 12.40 0.16 9.55
N GLU A 259 12.67 -0.20 8.30
CA GLU A 259 13.95 0.11 7.66
C GLU A 259 14.07 1.63 7.42
N PRO A 260 15.27 2.22 7.63
CA PRO A 260 15.50 3.62 7.29
C PRO A 260 15.27 3.90 5.79
N GLY A 261 14.66 5.04 5.47
CA GLY A 261 14.48 5.47 4.09
C GLY A 261 13.40 4.70 3.30
N LEU A 262 12.56 3.91 3.95
CA LEU A 262 11.52 3.11 3.31
C LEU A 262 10.54 3.98 2.48
N LEU A 263 10.25 5.18 2.96
CA LEU A 263 9.37 6.12 2.25
C LEU A 263 10.04 6.70 1.00
N ALA A 264 11.37 6.88 1.00
CA ALA A 264 12.10 7.42 -0.14
C ALA A 264 12.27 6.44 -1.32
N ARG A 265 11.91 5.18 -1.14
CA ARG A 265 11.90 4.19 -2.23
C ARG A 265 10.79 4.53 -3.24
N PRO A 266 11.01 4.29 -4.55
CA PRO A 266 9.96 4.48 -5.54
C PRO A 266 8.76 3.54 -5.27
N PRO A 267 7.55 3.90 -5.73
CA PRO A 267 6.41 3.00 -5.69
C PRO A 267 6.71 1.70 -6.43
N ARG A 268 6.20 0.60 -5.90
CA ARG A 268 6.32 -0.71 -6.55
C ARG A 268 5.48 -0.75 -7.83
N ASP A 269 6.02 -1.33 -8.89
CA ASP A 269 5.23 -1.65 -10.07
C ASP A 269 4.12 -2.67 -9.72
N PRO A 270 2.85 -2.37 -9.98
CA PRO A 270 1.73 -3.29 -9.73
C PRO A 270 1.87 -4.63 -10.45
N GLY A 271 2.59 -4.68 -11.59
CA GLY A 271 2.81 -5.88 -12.39
C GLY A 271 3.83 -6.86 -11.78
N VAL A 272 4.66 -6.43 -10.83
CA VAL A 272 5.68 -7.30 -10.21
C VAL A 272 5.03 -8.30 -9.27
N ARG A 273 5.22 -9.59 -9.58
CA ARG A 273 4.75 -10.71 -8.76
C ARG A 273 5.69 -10.97 -7.59
N ILE A 274 5.16 -11.34 -6.43
CA ILE A 274 5.96 -11.78 -5.28
C ILE A 274 6.74 -13.06 -5.63
N ILE A 275 6.08 -13.95 -6.34
CA ILE A 275 6.62 -15.26 -6.74
C ILE A 275 7.01 -15.16 -8.21
N ASP A 276 8.28 -14.93 -8.47
CA ASP A 276 8.90 -14.98 -9.78
C ASP A 276 9.81 -16.22 -9.93
N ALA A 277 10.40 -16.39 -11.11
CA ALA A 277 11.27 -17.51 -11.38
C ALA A 277 12.52 -17.55 -10.49
N LEU A 278 13.08 -16.37 -10.18
CA LEU A 278 14.24 -16.24 -9.32
C LEU A 278 13.89 -16.61 -7.88
N PHE A 279 12.73 -16.17 -7.40
CA PHE A 279 12.21 -16.54 -6.09
C PHE A 279 12.03 -18.06 -5.97
N LEU A 280 11.41 -18.71 -6.97
CA LEU A 280 11.25 -20.17 -6.99
C LEU A 280 12.58 -20.92 -7.02
N GLN A 281 13.57 -20.42 -7.76
CA GLN A 281 14.93 -20.98 -7.76
C GLN A 281 15.57 -20.87 -6.37
N ARG A 282 15.44 -19.73 -5.69
CA ARG A 282 15.94 -19.53 -4.32
C ARG A 282 15.27 -20.49 -3.34
N VAL A 283 13.95 -20.63 -3.41
CA VAL A 283 13.18 -21.57 -2.59
C VAL A 283 13.62 -23.02 -2.83
N ALA A 284 13.77 -23.44 -4.08
CA ALA A 284 14.20 -24.78 -4.44
C ALA A 284 15.63 -25.08 -3.95
N LEU A 285 16.55 -24.13 -4.16
CA LEU A 285 17.93 -24.26 -3.71
C LEU A 285 18.03 -24.36 -2.18
N MET A 286 17.36 -23.45 -1.46
CA MET A 286 17.32 -23.45 0.00
C MET A 286 16.66 -24.72 0.54
N GLY A 287 15.52 -25.13 -0.05
CA GLY A 287 14.84 -26.37 0.33
C GLY A 287 15.74 -27.59 0.17
N LEU A 288 16.50 -27.65 -0.94
CA LEU A 288 17.46 -28.72 -1.18
C LEU A 288 18.64 -28.67 -0.19
N MET A 289 19.18 -27.49 0.11
CA MET A 289 20.25 -27.29 1.09
C MET A 289 19.85 -27.70 2.52
N ILE A 290 18.57 -27.68 2.84
CA ILE A 290 18.04 -28.18 4.11
C ILE A 290 17.77 -29.68 4.02
N ALA A 291 17.12 -30.14 2.96
CA ALA A 291 16.70 -31.53 2.81
C ALA A 291 17.87 -32.48 2.61
N ALA A 292 18.87 -32.12 1.79
CA ALA A 292 19.99 -33.04 1.47
C ALA A 292 20.82 -33.42 2.71
N PRO A 293 21.27 -32.51 3.57
CA PRO A 293 21.96 -32.87 4.81
C PRO A 293 21.08 -33.71 5.74
N SER A 294 19.77 -33.41 5.82
CA SER A 294 18.85 -34.22 6.62
C SER A 294 18.75 -35.66 6.15
N PHE A 295 18.64 -35.89 4.82
CA PHE A 295 18.69 -37.22 4.25
C PHE A 295 20.00 -37.93 4.51
N LEU A 296 21.13 -37.24 4.31
CA LEU A 296 22.46 -37.82 4.51
C LEU A 296 22.67 -38.24 5.97
N LEU A 297 22.32 -37.40 6.91
CA LEU A 297 22.42 -37.71 8.35
C LEU A 297 21.47 -38.85 8.75
N TYR A 298 20.22 -38.81 8.28
CA TYR A 298 19.25 -39.87 8.56
C TYR A 298 19.74 -41.23 8.00
N HIS A 299 20.23 -41.25 6.76
CA HIS A 299 20.79 -42.47 6.17
C HIS A 299 22.05 -42.92 6.90
N HIS A 300 23.00 -42.02 7.15
CA HIS A 300 24.28 -42.37 7.76
C HIS A 300 24.11 -42.97 9.16
N PHE A 301 23.30 -42.34 10.01
CA PHE A 301 23.07 -42.82 11.37
C PHE A 301 21.99 -43.90 11.48
N GLY A 302 21.02 -43.92 10.57
CA GLY A 302 19.89 -44.85 10.60
C GLY A 302 20.10 -46.15 9.85
N ALA A 303 20.99 -46.19 8.81
CA ALA A 303 21.21 -47.42 8.03
C ALA A 303 21.64 -48.61 8.86
N PRO A 304 22.51 -48.47 9.88
CA PRO A 304 22.89 -49.64 10.72
C PRO A 304 21.73 -50.19 11.58
N ALA A 305 20.65 -49.39 11.77
CA ALA A 305 19.47 -49.82 12.52
C ALA A 305 18.57 -50.78 11.76
N VAL A 306 18.81 -50.99 10.44
CA VAL A 306 18.00 -51.85 9.55
C VAL A 306 18.89 -52.89 8.89
N VAL A 307 18.69 -54.16 9.22
CA VAL A 307 19.47 -55.29 8.67
C VAL A 307 18.52 -56.21 7.90
N ALA A 308 18.87 -56.53 6.63
CA ALA A 308 18.03 -57.30 5.74
C ALA A 308 16.58 -56.84 5.57
N GLY A 309 16.35 -55.53 5.72
CA GLY A 309 15.01 -54.92 5.62
C GLY A 309 14.20 -54.94 6.91
N GLU A 310 14.72 -55.53 7.99
CA GLU A 310 14.09 -55.53 9.30
C GLU A 310 14.71 -54.50 10.24
N LEU A 311 13.88 -53.82 11.03
CA LEU A 311 14.31 -52.85 12.03
C LEU A 311 14.86 -53.59 13.26
N VAL A 312 16.18 -53.57 13.44
CA VAL A 312 16.87 -54.24 14.56
C VAL A 312 17.17 -53.33 15.73
N ASP A 313 17.34 -52.02 15.49
CA ASP A 313 17.59 -51.03 16.54
C ASP A 313 16.67 -49.78 16.41
N PRO A 314 15.50 -49.80 17.04
CA PRO A 314 14.58 -48.70 17.01
C PRO A 314 15.11 -47.40 17.66
N LEU A 315 16.02 -47.51 18.66
CA LEU A 315 16.60 -46.38 19.36
C LEU A 315 17.56 -45.61 18.45
N LEU A 316 18.43 -46.33 17.76
CA LEU A 316 19.38 -45.75 16.81
C LEU A 316 18.65 -45.03 15.67
N LEU A 317 17.54 -45.61 15.17
CA LEU A 317 16.71 -44.99 14.14
C LEU A 317 16.03 -43.71 14.65
N THR A 318 15.60 -43.68 15.93
CA THR A 318 15.04 -42.48 16.54
C THR A 318 16.09 -41.35 16.72
N GLN A 319 17.35 -41.74 17.02
CA GLN A 319 18.47 -40.76 17.06
C GLN A 319 18.79 -40.19 15.68
N ALA A 320 18.71 -41.00 14.63
CA ALA A 320 18.86 -40.57 13.24
C ALA A 320 17.75 -39.57 12.84
N GLN A 321 16.50 -39.84 13.23
CA GLN A 321 15.39 -38.90 13.02
C GLN A 321 15.63 -37.57 13.78
N ALA A 322 16.10 -37.66 15.03
CA ALA A 322 16.41 -36.46 15.82
C ALA A 322 17.51 -35.61 15.16
N ALA A 323 18.55 -36.23 14.60
CA ALA A 323 19.60 -35.53 13.87
C ALA A 323 19.04 -34.80 12.64
N ALA A 324 18.21 -35.45 11.82
CA ALA A 324 17.52 -34.81 10.68
C ALA A 324 16.60 -33.66 11.11
N PHE A 325 15.83 -33.86 12.19
CA PHE A 325 14.96 -32.84 12.77
C PHE A 325 15.73 -31.56 13.19
N TRP A 326 16.87 -31.72 13.84
CA TRP A 326 17.69 -30.59 14.26
C TRP A 326 18.29 -29.82 13.08
N VAL A 327 18.63 -30.48 11.98
CA VAL A 327 19.10 -29.79 10.76
C VAL A 327 18.02 -28.87 10.21
N ILE A 328 16.78 -29.35 10.11
CA ILE A 328 15.66 -28.56 9.60
C ILE A 328 15.36 -27.38 10.50
N LEU A 329 15.40 -27.60 11.82
CA LEU A 329 15.08 -26.57 12.81
C LEU A 329 16.17 -25.48 12.89
N LEU A 330 17.45 -25.82 12.72
CA LEU A 330 18.56 -24.90 12.96
C LEU A 330 19.06 -24.22 11.69
N THR A 331 18.95 -24.86 10.52
CA THR A 331 19.50 -24.32 9.26
C THR A 331 18.81 -23.00 8.85
N PRO A 332 17.47 -22.87 8.88
CA PRO A 332 16.80 -21.61 8.48
C PRO A 332 17.18 -20.42 9.34
N ARG A 333 17.49 -20.63 10.62
CA ARG A 333 17.86 -19.54 11.56
C ARG A 333 19.12 -18.78 11.16
N ARG A 334 20.03 -19.38 10.41
CA ARG A 334 21.26 -18.72 9.93
C ARG A 334 21.02 -17.80 8.74
N TYR A 335 19.90 -17.94 8.02
CA TYR A 335 19.57 -17.11 6.87
C TYR A 335 18.87 -15.80 7.26
N VAL A 336 18.16 -15.76 8.39
CA VAL A 336 17.41 -14.59 8.86
C VAL A 336 18.29 -13.34 9.06
N PRO A 337 19.48 -13.41 9.70
CA PRO A 337 20.34 -12.24 9.90
C PRO A 337 21.09 -11.79 8.62
N SER A 338 21.20 -12.66 7.62
CA SER A 338 21.97 -12.43 6.41
C SER A 338 21.12 -12.20 5.17
N ALA A 339 19.78 -12.10 5.33
CA ALA A 339 18.92 -11.67 4.23
C ALA A 339 19.28 -10.20 3.92
N PRO A 340 20.06 -9.92 2.85
CA PRO A 340 20.25 -8.55 2.43
C PRO A 340 18.90 -7.94 2.13
N SER A 341 18.78 -6.63 2.29
CA SER A 341 17.60 -5.92 1.80
C SER A 341 17.27 -6.49 0.42
N LEU A 342 16.05 -6.96 0.20
CA LEU A 342 15.61 -7.68 -1.00
C LEU A 342 15.81 -6.88 -2.32
N HIS A 343 16.59 -5.80 -2.27
CA HIS A 343 16.82 -4.82 -3.33
C HIS A 343 18.31 -4.60 -3.70
N ASP A 344 19.28 -5.33 -3.08
CA ASP A 344 20.67 -5.36 -3.52
C ASP A 344 20.97 -6.57 -4.41
#